data_00fc11f86e4e2217e3205606ffe6ad51
#
_entry.id   00fc11f86e4e2217e3205606ffe6ad51
#
_cell.length_a   1.000
_cell.length_b   1.000
_cell.length_c   1.000
_cell.angle_alpha   90.00
_cell.angle_beta   90.00
_cell.angle_gamma   90.00
#
_symmetry.space_group_name_H-M   'P 1'
#
loop_
_entity.id
_entity.type
_entity.pdbx_description
1 polymer ?
#
loop_
_entity_poly.entity_id
_entity_poly.type
_entity_poly.pdbx_seq_one_letter_code
_entity_poly.pdbx_strand_id
1 'polypeptide(L)'
;IFRAVSEELKPYSLDIRQNAWLQGHLDLIKAKYNYLLKHKASIPELTQNKDICFYEARHPLIDPNVVVANDIKFDSSLNTIVITGPNTGGKTITLKTVGLLTIMAQSGLPILTSTGSRAHVFQDIFADIGDEQSIEQSLSTFSSHMTNIVAILDKADHNALVLFDELGAGTDPKEGAALAI
;
A
#
# COMPACT_ATOMS: atom_id res chain seq x y z
N ILE A 1 51.35 4.01 6.23
CA ILE A 1 50.63 2.77 5.87
C ILE A 1 49.34 3.11 5.12
N PHE A 2 48.37 3.83 5.68
CA PHE A 2 47.08 4.14 5.03
C PHE A 2 47.23 4.86 3.66
N ARG A 3 48.14 5.81 3.57
CA ARG A 3 48.39 6.59 2.34
C ARG A 3 48.92 5.70 1.21
N ALA A 4 49.84 4.77 1.51
CA ALA A 4 50.38 3.82 0.53
C ALA A 4 49.28 2.87 0.02
N VAL A 5 48.47 2.29 0.93
CA VAL A 5 47.35 1.43 0.55
C VAL A 5 46.31 2.16 -0.29
N SER A 6 46.00 3.43 0.05
CA SER A 6 45.07 4.25 -0.73
C SER A 6 45.57 4.51 -2.17
N GLU A 7 46.83 4.77 -2.34
CA GLU A 7 47.42 4.96 -3.69
C GLU A 7 47.41 3.66 -4.51
N GLU A 8 47.67 2.52 -3.90
CA GLU A 8 47.59 1.21 -4.56
C GLU A 8 46.14 0.84 -4.95
N LEU A 9 45.13 1.21 -4.15
CA LEU A 9 43.70 0.94 -4.47
C LEU A 9 43.09 1.93 -5.46
N LYS A 10 43.65 3.10 -5.61
CA LYS A 10 43.12 4.18 -6.47
C LYS A 10 42.81 3.72 -7.93
N PRO A 11 43.65 2.93 -8.60
CA PRO A 11 43.33 2.42 -9.95
C PRO A 11 42.07 1.55 -10.01
N TYR A 12 41.73 0.87 -8.89
CA TYR A 12 40.60 -0.05 -8.78
C TYR A 12 39.33 0.60 -8.18
N SER A 13 39.34 1.90 -8.00
CA SER A 13 38.24 2.62 -7.31
C SER A 13 36.89 2.45 -8.00
N LEU A 14 36.85 2.34 -9.33
CA LEU A 14 35.64 2.10 -10.11
C LEU A 14 35.11 0.67 -9.89
N ASP A 15 36.00 -0.30 -9.95
CA ASP A 15 35.65 -1.73 -9.75
C ASP A 15 35.16 -1.98 -8.34
N ILE A 16 35.80 -1.38 -7.33
CA ILE A 16 35.38 -1.46 -5.92
C ILE A 16 33.97 -0.87 -5.77
N ARG A 17 33.70 0.30 -6.39
CA ARG A 17 32.38 0.92 -6.32
C ARG A 17 31.32 0.09 -7.03
N GLN A 18 31.63 -0.47 -8.20
CA GLN A 18 30.73 -1.34 -8.94
C GLN A 18 30.44 -2.64 -8.16
N ASN A 19 31.44 -3.23 -7.54
CA ASN A 19 31.27 -4.42 -6.70
C ASN A 19 30.40 -4.14 -5.48
N ALA A 20 30.59 -3.00 -4.83
CA ALA A 20 29.73 -2.60 -3.70
C ALA A 20 28.26 -2.40 -4.13
N TRP A 21 28.03 -1.80 -5.30
CA TRP A 21 26.70 -1.65 -5.89
C TRP A 21 26.06 -3.00 -6.22
N LEU A 22 26.79 -3.91 -6.87
CA LEU A 22 26.32 -5.27 -7.18
C LEU A 22 26.00 -6.06 -5.92
N GLN A 23 26.85 -5.97 -4.88
CA GLN A 23 26.62 -6.62 -3.60
C GLN A 23 25.32 -6.13 -2.94
N GLY A 24 25.05 -4.81 -2.97
CA GLY A 24 23.80 -4.24 -2.48
C GLY A 24 22.57 -4.76 -3.23
N HIS A 25 22.66 -4.92 -4.55
CA HIS A 25 21.58 -5.51 -5.34
C HIS A 25 21.33 -6.99 -5.02
N LEU A 26 22.38 -7.76 -4.87
CA LEU A 26 22.27 -9.18 -4.48
C LEU A 26 21.66 -9.32 -3.09
N ASP A 27 22.03 -8.46 -2.15
CA ASP A 27 21.47 -8.46 -0.80
C ASP A 27 19.97 -8.11 -0.81
N LEU A 28 19.58 -7.12 -1.60
CA LEU A 28 18.16 -6.78 -1.79
C LEU A 28 17.36 -7.93 -2.39
N ILE A 29 17.89 -8.61 -3.42
CA ILE A 29 17.23 -9.78 -4.03
C ILE A 29 17.09 -10.90 -2.98
N LYS A 30 18.13 -11.17 -2.20
CA LYS A 30 18.11 -12.14 -1.12
C LYS A 30 17.10 -11.80 -0.04
N ALA A 31 17.01 -10.51 0.34
CA ALA A 31 16.05 -10.04 1.32
C ALA A 31 14.61 -10.25 0.84
N LYS A 32 14.30 -9.89 -0.42
CA LYS A 32 12.98 -10.14 -1.05
C LYS A 32 12.65 -11.63 -1.09
N TYR A 33 13.60 -12.47 -1.47
CA TYR A 33 13.43 -13.93 -1.50
C TYR A 33 13.16 -14.51 -0.10
N ASN A 34 13.92 -14.09 0.89
CA ASN A 34 13.72 -14.53 2.29
C ASN A 34 12.34 -14.09 2.81
N TYR A 35 11.90 -12.86 2.47
CA TYR A 35 10.58 -12.36 2.81
C TYR A 35 9.48 -13.22 2.17
N LEU A 36 9.61 -13.53 0.88
CA LEU A 36 8.70 -14.39 0.13
C LEU A 36 8.53 -15.76 0.82
N LEU A 37 9.62 -16.42 1.17
CA LEU A 37 9.59 -17.73 1.82
C LEU A 37 9.02 -17.66 3.25
N LYS A 38 9.53 -16.73 4.05
CA LYS A 38 9.17 -16.59 5.47
C LYS A 38 7.68 -16.30 5.65
N HIS A 39 7.12 -15.44 4.81
CA HIS A 39 5.74 -14.97 4.95
C HIS A 39 4.76 -15.68 4.01
N LYS A 40 5.21 -16.69 3.25
CA LYS A 40 4.40 -17.35 2.21
C LYS A 40 3.76 -16.29 1.29
N ALA A 41 4.57 -15.34 0.86
CA ALA A 41 4.17 -14.28 -0.04
C ALA A 41 4.20 -14.76 -1.49
N SER A 42 3.64 -13.99 -2.40
CA SER A 42 3.72 -14.23 -3.85
C SER A 42 4.23 -12.99 -4.59
N ILE A 43 4.69 -13.18 -5.82
CA ILE A 43 5.01 -12.09 -6.73
C ILE A 43 3.76 -11.90 -7.61
N PRO A 44 3.05 -10.76 -7.50
CA PRO A 44 1.87 -10.52 -8.30
C PRO A 44 2.24 -10.22 -9.75
N GLU A 45 1.34 -10.52 -10.67
CA GLU A 45 1.39 -9.99 -12.02
C GLU A 45 1.01 -8.51 -12.01
N LEU A 46 1.84 -7.66 -12.61
CA LEU A 46 1.52 -6.25 -12.77
C LEU A 46 0.76 -6.02 -14.08
N THR A 47 -0.39 -5.37 -13.99
CA THR A 47 -1.29 -5.14 -15.13
C THR A 47 -1.49 -3.66 -15.40
N GLN A 48 -1.91 -3.35 -16.65
CA GLN A 48 -2.34 -2.01 -17.06
C GLN A 48 -3.89 -1.91 -17.18
N ASN A 49 -4.60 -2.98 -16.85
CA ASN A 49 -6.02 -3.13 -17.14
C ASN A 49 -6.95 -2.63 -16.02
N LYS A 50 -6.45 -1.87 -15.05
CA LYS A 50 -7.20 -1.36 -13.88
C LYS A 50 -7.91 -2.46 -13.07
N ASP A 51 -7.37 -3.67 -13.08
CA ASP A 51 -7.87 -4.77 -12.28
C ASP A 51 -6.93 -5.05 -11.09
N ILE A 52 -7.51 -5.25 -9.93
CA ILE A 52 -6.85 -5.79 -8.74
C ILE A 52 -7.49 -7.14 -8.45
N CYS A 53 -6.67 -8.17 -8.35
CA CYS A 53 -7.12 -9.50 -7.97
C CYS A 53 -6.13 -10.07 -6.96
N PHE A 54 -6.43 -9.92 -5.68
CA PHE A 54 -5.64 -10.45 -4.59
C PHE A 54 -6.34 -11.66 -3.98
N TYR A 55 -5.75 -12.83 -4.16
CA TYR A 55 -6.24 -14.08 -3.56
C TYR A 55 -5.60 -14.27 -2.18
N GLU A 56 -6.42 -14.60 -1.20
CA GLU A 56 -5.99 -14.81 0.19
C GLU A 56 -5.12 -13.66 0.72
N ALA A 57 -5.52 -12.43 0.42
CA ALA A 57 -4.81 -11.23 0.84
C ALA A 57 -4.74 -11.12 2.36
N ARG A 58 -3.56 -10.92 2.89
CA ARG A 58 -3.29 -10.76 4.33
C ARG A 58 -2.59 -9.44 4.58
N HIS A 59 -2.97 -8.77 5.65
CA HIS A 59 -2.33 -7.50 6.03
C HIS A 59 -0.90 -7.76 6.56
N PRO A 60 0.15 -7.14 5.98
CA PRO A 60 1.55 -7.48 6.29
C PRO A 60 1.98 -7.19 7.73
N LEU A 61 1.30 -6.27 8.42
CA LEU A 61 1.63 -5.83 9.77
C LEU A 61 0.77 -6.48 10.87
N ILE A 62 -0.12 -7.40 10.50
CA ILE A 62 -0.92 -8.17 11.47
C ILE A 62 -0.24 -9.51 11.70
N ASP A 63 -0.26 -9.99 12.95
CA ASP A 63 0.31 -11.30 13.31
C ASP A 63 -0.26 -12.40 12.40
N PRO A 64 0.60 -13.21 11.76
CA PRO A 64 0.19 -14.30 10.88
C PRO A 64 -0.76 -15.33 11.51
N ASN A 65 -0.77 -15.44 12.84
CA ASN A 65 -1.63 -16.39 13.55
C ASN A 65 -3.06 -15.87 13.75
N VAL A 66 -3.29 -14.57 13.58
CA VAL A 66 -4.61 -13.95 13.80
C VAL A 66 -5.15 -13.26 12.56
N VAL A 67 -4.31 -12.98 11.56
CA VAL A 67 -4.74 -12.35 10.32
C VAL A 67 -5.69 -13.25 9.55
N VAL A 68 -6.83 -12.69 9.14
CA VAL A 68 -7.78 -13.36 8.27
C VAL A 68 -7.44 -13.05 6.82
N ALA A 69 -7.30 -14.09 6.01
CA ALA A 69 -7.07 -13.96 4.58
C ALA A 69 -8.40 -13.70 3.86
N ASN A 70 -8.41 -12.74 2.93
CA ASN A 70 -9.59 -12.38 2.16
C ASN A 70 -9.28 -12.29 0.66
N ASP A 71 -10.21 -12.72 -0.16
CA ASP A 71 -10.16 -12.46 -1.60
C ASP A 71 -10.65 -11.04 -1.89
N ILE A 72 -9.85 -10.27 -2.61
CA ILE A 72 -10.15 -8.90 -2.99
C ILE A 72 -10.08 -8.82 -4.52
N LYS A 73 -11.21 -8.52 -5.16
CA LYS A 73 -11.31 -8.50 -6.62
C LYS A 73 -11.99 -7.22 -7.08
N PHE A 74 -11.27 -6.45 -7.87
CA PHE A 74 -11.75 -5.26 -8.54
C PHE A 74 -11.61 -5.46 -10.03
N ASP A 75 -12.71 -5.41 -10.72
CA ASP A 75 -12.78 -5.53 -12.17
C ASP A 75 -12.56 -4.16 -12.81
N SER A 76 -11.94 -4.13 -13.97
CA SER A 76 -11.70 -2.91 -14.76
C SER A 76 -12.96 -2.15 -15.17
N SER A 77 -14.14 -2.77 -15.08
CA SER A 77 -15.44 -2.14 -15.32
C SER A 77 -15.93 -1.32 -14.11
N LEU A 78 -15.35 -1.53 -12.92
CA LEU A 78 -15.75 -0.87 -11.69
C LEU A 78 -14.86 0.34 -11.42
N ASN A 79 -15.46 1.52 -11.30
CA ASN A 79 -14.76 2.73 -10.94
C ASN A 79 -14.82 3.01 -9.42
N THR A 80 -15.81 2.48 -8.73
CA THR A 80 -16.02 2.72 -7.30
C THR A 80 -16.51 1.46 -6.63
N ILE A 81 -15.99 1.18 -5.43
CA ILE A 81 -16.42 0.06 -4.59
C ILE A 81 -16.72 0.59 -3.21
N VAL A 82 -17.90 0.27 -2.72
CA VAL A 82 -18.35 0.63 -1.38
C VAL A 82 -18.33 -0.61 -0.50
N ILE A 83 -17.53 -0.59 0.57
CA ILE A 83 -17.43 -1.66 1.56
C ILE A 83 -18.34 -1.30 2.73
N THR A 84 -19.40 -2.07 2.93
CA THR A 84 -20.36 -1.88 4.03
C THR A 84 -20.29 -3.01 5.04
N GLY A 85 -20.73 -2.74 6.24
CA GLY A 85 -20.79 -3.74 7.33
C GLY A 85 -20.49 -3.14 8.71
N PRO A 86 -20.53 -3.95 9.77
CA PRO A 86 -20.23 -3.49 11.14
C PRO A 86 -18.76 -3.08 11.28
N ASN A 87 -18.44 -2.20 12.24
CA ASN A 87 -17.06 -1.71 12.44
C ASN A 87 -16.09 -2.84 12.82
N THR A 88 -16.58 -3.88 13.48
CA THR A 88 -15.80 -5.10 13.78
C THR A 88 -15.56 -6.00 12.56
N GLY A 89 -16.14 -5.68 11.41
CA GLY A 89 -16.07 -6.50 10.18
C GLY A 89 -14.78 -6.36 9.35
N GLY A 90 -13.80 -5.58 9.81
CA GLY A 90 -12.50 -5.46 9.13
C GLY A 90 -12.50 -4.55 7.89
N LYS A 91 -13.48 -3.64 7.74
CA LYS A 91 -13.54 -2.67 6.61
C LYS A 91 -12.24 -1.87 6.45
N THR A 92 -11.84 -1.16 7.51
CA THR A 92 -10.61 -0.36 7.56
C THR A 92 -9.36 -1.21 7.28
N ILE A 93 -9.31 -2.42 7.83
CA ILE A 93 -8.20 -3.36 7.58
C ILE A 93 -8.15 -3.76 6.11
N THR A 94 -9.30 -3.99 5.48
CA THR A 94 -9.38 -4.32 4.04
C THR A 94 -8.86 -3.16 3.19
N LEU A 95 -9.27 -1.92 3.45
CA LEU A 95 -8.77 -0.72 2.77
C LEU A 95 -7.26 -0.58 2.92
N LYS A 96 -6.75 -0.67 4.16
CA LYS A 96 -5.32 -0.62 4.45
C LYS A 96 -4.55 -1.75 3.74
N THR A 97 -5.13 -2.94 3.67
CA THR A 97 -4.53 -4.09 2.98
C THR A 97 -4.42 -3.84 1.48
N VAL A 98 -5.49 -3.36 0.83
CA VAL A 98 -5.47 -3.03 -0.61
C VAL A 98 -4.38 -2.00 -0.91
N GLY A 99 -4.37 -0.88 -0.18
CA GLY A 99 -3.39 0.17 -0.40
C GLY A 99 -1.95 -0.31 -0.21
N LEU A 100 -1.69 -0.98 0.91
CA LEU A 100 -0.35 -1.43 1.25
C LEU A 100 0.17 -2.51 0.29
N LEU A 101 -0.64 -3.51 -0.05
CA LEU A 101 -0.23 -4.54 -1.02
C LEU A 101 -0.02 -3.97 -2.41
N THR A 102 -0.80 -2.97 -2.83
CA THR A 102 -0.61 -2.27 -4.11
C THR A 102 0.72 -1.51 -4.12
N ILE A 103 1.03 -0.74 -3.08
CA ILE A 103 2.30 -0.03 -2.95
C ILE A 103 3.49 -1.01 -2.95
N MET A 104 3.38 -2.11 -2.21
CA MET A 104 4.40 -3.15 -2.17
C MET A 104 4.63 -3.77 -3.56
N ALA A 105 3.54 -4.12 -4.27
CA ALA A 105 3.61 -4.68 -5.62
C ALA A 105 4.31 -3.72 -6.60
N GLN A 106 3.92 -2.45 -6.62
CA GLN A 106 4.51 -1.42 -7.48
C GLN A 106 5.99 -1.12 -7.12
N SER A 107 6.37 -1.34 -5.87
CA SER A 107 7.77 -1.25 -5.42
C SER A 107 8.59 -2.50 -5.74
N GLY A 108 8.01 -3.48 -6.42
CA GLY A 108 8.66 -4.75 -6.76
C GLY A 108 8.94 -5.63 -5.54
N LEU A 109 8.11 -5.53 -4.50
CA LEU A 109 8.16 -6.40 -3.33
C LEU A 109 7.19 -7.57 -3.49
N PRO A 110 7.49 -8.76 -2.96
CA PRO A 110 6.49 -9.81 -2.80
C PRO A 110 5.36 -9.33 -1.88
N ILE A 111 4.13 -9.73 -2.18
CA ILE A 111 2.94 -9.38 -1.39
C ILE A 111 2.33 -10.61 -0.71
N LEU A 112 1.63 -10.40 0.40
CA LEU A 112 1.03 -11.47 1.19
C LEU A 112 -0.29 -11.93 0.57
N THR A 113 -0.18 -12.59 -0.57
CA THR A 113 -1.30 -13.16 -1.33
C THR A 113 -0.92 -14.54 -1.86
N SER A 114 -1.90 -15.28 -2.34
CA SER A 114 -1.65 -16.52 -3.07
C SER A 114 -1.25 -16.27 -4.53
N THR A 115 -0.62 -17.27 -5.13
CA THR A 115 -0.19 -17.26 -6.54
C THR A 115 -1.34 -16.96 -7.48
N GLY A 116 -1.07 -16.24 -8.57
CA GLY A 116 -2.08 -15.80 -9.54
C GLY A 116 -2.71 -14.44 -9.21
N SER A 117 -2.29 -13.82 -8.12
CA SER A 117 -2.70 -12.45 -7.78
C SER A 117 -2.17 -11.45 -8.78
N ARG A 118 -2.99 -10.41 -9.06
CA ARG A 118 -2.66 -9.33 -9.99
C ARG A 118 -2.85 -7.98 -9.33
N ALA A 119 -1.97 -7.04 -9.65
CA ALA A 119 -2.02 -5.67 -9.20
C ALA A 119 -1.96 -4.70 -10.38
N HIS A 120 -2.86 -3.73 -10.43
CA HIS A 120 -2.75 -2.61 -11.36
C HIS A 120 -1.64 -1.66 -10.93
N VAL A 121 -0.96 -1.05 -11.91
CA VAL A 121 0.05 -0.02 -11.67
C VAL A 121 -0.63 1.35 -11.72
N PHE A 122 -0.93 1.90 -10.56
CA PHE A 122 -1.49 3.24 -10.43
C PHE A 122 -0.39 4.29 -10.50
N GLN A 123 -0.71 5.45 -11.06
CA GLN A 123 0.20 6.59 -11.09
C GLN A 123 0.28 7.25 -9.71
N ASP A 124 -0.85 7.38 -9.04
CA ASP A 124 -0.96 7.94 -7.69
C ASP A 124 -1.80 7.04 -6.79
N ILE A 125 -1.49 7.04 -5.50
CA ILE A 125 -2.26 6.34 -4.48
C ILE A 125 -2.54 7.34 -3.36
N PHE A 126 -3.80 7.67 -3.18
CA PHE A 126 -4.28 8.56 -2.13
C PHE A 126 -5.03 7.78 -1.08
N ALA A 127 -4.86 8.16 0.18
CA ALA A 127 -5.58 7.55 1.28
C ALA A 127 -5.97 8.61 2.31
N ASP A 128 -7.23 8.58 2.71
CA ASP A 128 -7.74 9.26 3.90
C ASP A 128 -8.36 8.20 4.79
N ILE A 129 -7.52 7.61 5.64
CA ILE A 129 -7.86 6.51 6.53
C ILE A 129 -7.40 6.92 7.92
N GLY A 130 -8.32 7.34 8.77
CA GLY A 130 -8.06 7.82 10.13
C GLY A 130 -8.68 6.92 11.20
N ASP A 131 -8.07 6.84 12.38
CA ASP A 131 -8.69 6.26 13.57
C ASP A 131 -9.32 7.39 14.40
N GLU A 132 -10.68 7.44 14.45
CA GLU A 132 -11.44 8.41 15.25
C GLU A 132 -11.45 8.09 16.76
N GLN A 133 -10.41 7.54 17.33
CA GLN A 133 -10.43 7.05 18.73
C GLN A 133 -10.19 8.12 19.80
N SER A 134 -10.20 9.42 19.50
CA SER A 134 -10.13 10.46 20.53
C SER A 134 -11.33 11.40 20.50
N ILE A 135 -12.21 11.24 21.49
CA ILE A 135 -13.43 12.04 21.69
C ILE A 135 -13.16 13.56 21.83
N GLU A 136 -11.95 13.96 22.19
CA GLU A 136 -11.57 15.36 22.39
C GLU A 136 -11.15 16.12 21.11
N GLN A 137 -11.06 15.44 19.96
CA GLN A 137 -10.59 16.04 18.70
C GLN A 137 -11.64 16.12 17.59
N SER A 138 -12.91 15.77 17.84
CA SER A 138 -13.91 15.52 16.79
C SER A 138 -14.19 16.67 15.81
N LEU A 139 -14.17 17.94 16.22
CA LEU A 139 -14.41 19.06 15.29
C LEU A 139 -13.18 19.45 14.46
N SER A 140 -11.97 19.29 14.99
CA SER A 140 -10.75 19.56 14.23
C SER A 140 -10.43 18.44 13.25
N THR A 141 -10.82 17.19 13.55
CA THR A 141 -10.66 16.02 12.69
C THR A 141 -11.58 16.07 11.48
N PHE A 142 -12.87 16.39 11.63
CA PHE A 142 -13.79 16.53 10.49
C PHE A 142 -13.30 17.56 9.47
N SER A 143 -12.92 18.76 9.93
CA SER A 143 -12.40 19.80 9.03
C SER A 143 -11.10 19.39 8.34
N SER A 144 -10.21 18.67 9.02
CA SER A 144 -8.96 18.18 8.42
C SER A 144 -9.21 17.08 7.39
N HIS A 145 -10.13 16.12 7.67
CA HIS A 145 -10.56 15.10 6.72
C HIS A 145 -11.18 15.74 5.47
N MET A 146 -12.10 16.68 5.63
CA MET A 146 -12.72 17.38 4.48
C MET A 146 -11.69 18.12 3.63
N THR A 147 -10.75 18.82 4.25
CA THR A 147 -9.67 19.50 3.55
C THR A 147 -8.79 18.51 2.77
N ASN A 148 -8.48 17.38 3.36
CA ASN A 148 -7.70 16.34 2.72
C ASN A 148 -8.46 15.68 1.56
N ILE A 149 -9.75 15.36 1.75
CA ILE A 149 -10.62 14.81 0.70
C ILE A 149 -10.69 15.76 -0.51
N VAL A 150 -10.92 17.06 -0.28
CA VAL A 150 -10.93 18.06 -1.37
C VAL A 150 -9.59 18.09 -2.10
N ALA A 151 -8.48 18.11 -1.35
CA ALA A 151 -7.13 18.11 -1.94
C ALA A 151 -6.82 16.81 -2.72
N ILE A 152 -7.37 15.67 -2.30
CA ILE A 152 -7.28 14.41 -3.05
C ILE A 152 -8.10 14.48 -4.33
N LEU A 153 -9.36 14.93 -4.24
CA LEU A 153 -10.25 15.03 -5.40
C LEU A 153 -9.72 16.00 -6.48
N ASP A 154 -9.06 17.08 -6.07
CA ASP A 154 -8.42 18.02 -7.00
C ASP A 154 -7.21 17.40 -7.76
N LYS A 155 -6.57 16.38 -7.19
CA LYS A 155 -5.36 15.76 -7.75
C LYS A 155 -5.60 14.41 -8.40
N ALA A 156 -6.61 13.68 -7.91
CA ALA A 156 -6.88 12.33 -8.37
C ALA A 156 -7.38 12.35 -9.82
N ASP A 157 -6.73 11.57 -10.65
CA ASP A 157 -7.14 11.32 -12.01
C ASP A 157 -7.68 9.89 -12.20
N HIS A 158 -8.01 9.55 -13.43
CA HIS A 158 -8.54 8.22 -13.78
C HIS A 158 -7.55 7.06 -13.56
N ASN A 159 -6.27 7.34 -13.29
CA ASN A 159 -5.23 6.34 -13.01
C ASN A 159 -4.75 6.37 -11.55
N ALA A 160 -5.50 7.01 -10.67
CA ALA A 160 -5.24 7.05 -9.24
C ALA A 160 -6.06 5.97 -8.50
N LEU A 161 -5.48 5.40 -7.46
CA LEU A 161 -6.20 4.63 -6.44
C LEU A 161 -6.52 5.55 -5.28
N VAL A 162 -7.80 5.71 -4.97
CA VAL A 162 -8.26 6.54 -3.84
C VAL A 162 -8.94 5.65 -2.80
N LEU A 163 -8.50 5.75 -1.55
CA LEU A 163 -8.99 4.96 -0.44
C LEU A 163 -9.55 5.89 0.63
N PHE A 164 -10.86 5.88 0.82
CA PHE A 164 -11.53 6.63 1.88
C PHE A 164 -12.13 5.68 2.91
N ASP A 165 -11.92 5.98 4.18
CA ASP A 165 -12.59 5.32 5.30
C ASP A 165 -13.56 6.32 5.94
N GLU A 166 -14.77 5.83 6.28
CA GLU A 166 -15.80 6.58 7.00
C GLU A 166 -16.11 7.98 6.42
N LEU A 167 -16.31 8.07 5.09
CA LEU A 167 -16.69 9.33 4.43
C LEU A 167 -17.89 9.99 5.13
N GLY A 168 -17.71 11.26 5.56
CA GLY A 168 -18.76 12.03 6.25
C GLY A 168 -18.91 11.68 7.73
N ALA A 169 -18.04 10.91 8.35
CA ALA A 169 -18.02 10.72 9.80
C ALA A 169 -17.62 12.03 10.52
N GLY A 170 -18.04 12.17 11.77
CA GLY A 170 -17.71 13.34 12.60
C GLY A 170 -18.65 14.55 12.44
N THR A 171 -19.72 14.45 11.65
CA THR A 171 -20.80 15.46 11.55
C THR A 171 -22.19 14.83 11.74
N ASP A 172 -23.26 15.64 11.61
CA ASP A 172 -24.61 15.09 11.63
C ASP A 172 -24.79 14.01 10.54
N PRO A 173 -25.41 12.85 10.85
CA PRO A 173 -25.52 11.74 9.90
C PRO A 173 -26.19 12.11 8.55
N LYS A 174 -27.10 13.08 8.53
CA LYS A 174 -27.73 13.54 7.29
C LYS A 174 -26.81 14.41 6.47
N GLU A 175 -26.03 15.27 7.13
CA GLU A 175 -25.04 16.12 6.47
C GLU A 175 -23.87 15.27 5.95
N GLY A 176 -23.37 14.32 6.75
CA GLY A 176 -22.32 13.40 6.34
C GLY A 176 -22.73 12.54 5.14
N ALA A 177 -23.95 12.02 5.12
CA ALA A 177 -24.47 11.27 3.98
C ALA A 177 -24.60 12.14 2.72
N ALA A 178 -24.99 13.41 2.83
CA ALA A 178 -25.10 14.33 1.71
C ALA A 178 -23.71 14.72 1.13
N LEU A 179 -22.66 14.73 1.96
CA LEU A 179 -21.28 15.01 1.54
C LEU A 179 -20.61 13.80 0.87
N ALA A 180 -21.10 12.58 1.16
CA ALA A 180 -20.55 11.34 0.61
C ALA A 180 -21.15 10.93 -0.76
N ILE A 181 -22.15 11.65 -1.26
CA ILE A 181 -22.81 11.43 -2.56
C ILE A 181 -22.17 12.30 -3.63
#